data_a08d2a3073a1e9be1cf2891bd8ca5301
#
_entry.id   a08d2a3073a1e9be1cf2891bd8ca5301
#
_cell.length_a   1.000
_cell.length_b   1.000
_cell.length_c   1.000
_cell.angle_alpha   90.00
_cell.angle_beta   90.00
_cell.angle_gamma   90.00
#
_symmetry.space_group_name_H-M   'P 1'
#
loop_
_entity.id
_entity.type
_entity.pdbx_description
1 polymer ?
#
loop_
_entity_poly.entity_id
_entity_poly.type
_entity_poly.pdbx_seq_one_letter_code
_entity_poly.pdbx_strand_id
1 'polypeptide(L)'
;MILKALQFTNRTLNQFLKNKFGLSDDVVVTNKIIDQNGTVPIENQNKVIITLIHVEQETVKSFYRKNKQLNDGNYENKPLDERYNLYLLVAPNFEQYNETLKFLNATIQFFQINGVLDANTSSKIPKGISRLEFEFEKGDGYLQMHNLWSALGAKYQPSVIYKMRLVTIVSDEINAFESSVNVTSNRTIDD
;
A
#
# COMPACT_ATOMS: atom_id res chain seq x y z
N MET A 1 -1.44 -5.71 -8.48
CA MET A 1 -1.38 -4.37 -7.83
C MET A 1 -0.56 -4.42 -6.54
N ILE A 2 -0.87 -5.30 -5.57
CA ILE A 2 -0.17 -5.42 -4.28
C ILE A 2 1.34 -5.54 -4.45
N LEU A 3 1.82 -6.46 -5.30
CA LEU A 3 3.24 -6.65 -5.56
C LEU A 3 3.93 -5.34 -6.03
N LYS A 4 3.30 -4.61 -6.95
CA LYS A 4 3.85 -3.34 -7.46
C LYS A 4 3.94 -2.28 -6.36
N ALA A 5 2.95 -2.21 -5.45
CA ALA A 5 2.96 -1.29 -4.32
C ALA A 5 4.08 -1.62 -3.34
N LEU A 6 4.25 -2.90 -3.00
CA LEU A 6 5.33 -3.36 -2.13
C LEU A 6 6.72 -3.12 -2.73
N GLN A 7 6.91 -3.44 -4.01
CA GLN A 7 8.17 -3.20 -4.71
C GLN A 7 8.51 -1.71 -4.80
N PHE A 8 7.50 -0.86 -4.99
CA PHE A 8 7.70 0.58 -5.01
C PHE A 8 8.09 1.11 -3.62
N THR A 9 7.40 0.68 -2.57
CA THR A 9 7.72 1.03 -1.18
C THR A 9 9.14 0.56 -0.81
N ASN A 10 9.48 -0.68 -1.15
CA ASN A 10 10.83 -1.24 -0.95
C ASN A 10 11.90 -0.35 -1.61
N ARG A 11 11.73 -0.06 -2.90
CA ARG A 11 12.70 0.75 -3.67
C ARG A 11 12.87 2.15 -3.08
N THR A 12 11.77 2.78 -2.69
CA THR A 12 11.80 4.15 -2.16
C THR A 12 12.46 4.19 -0.77
N LEU A 13 12.12 3.26 0.12
CA LEU A 13 12.77 3.11 1.41
C LEU A 13 14.26 2.77 1.25
N ASN A 14 14.58 1.85 0.35
CA ASN A 14 15.96 1.45 0.08
C ASN A 14 16.81 2.64 -0.37
N GLN A 15 16.31 3.45 -1.31
CA GLN A 15 16.99 4.65 -1.77
C GLN A 15 17.21 5.66 -0.64
N PHE A 16 16.21 5.86 0.22
CA PHE A 16 16.34 6.72 1.39
C PHE A 16 17.43 6.24 2.35
N LEU A 17 17.44 4.95 2.68
CA LEU A 17 18.44 4.38 3.60
C LEU A 17 19.85 4.40 3.00
N LYS A 18 19.98 4.10 1.70
CA LYS A 18 21.26 4.21 0.99
C LYS A 18 21.82 5.63 1.05
N ASN A 19 21.00 6.63 0.75
CA ASN A 19 21.43 8.03 0.80
C ASN A 19 21.78 8.47 2.23
N LYS A 20 21.00 8.03 3.22
CA LYS A 20 21.20 8.42 4.62
C LYS A 20 22.47 7.86 5.22
N PHE A 21 22.81 6.62 4.87
CA PHE A 21 23.95 5.90 5.47
C PHE A 21 25.15 5.71 4.53
N GLY A 22 25.09 6.25 3.30
CA GLY A 22 26.16 6.13 2.33
C GLY A 22 26.40 4.68 1.86
N LEU A 23 25.32 3.89 1.71
CA LEU A 23 25.45 2.47 1.35
C LEU A 23 25.52 2.28 -0.17
N SER A 24 26.40 1.37 -0.62
CA SER A 24 26.50 0.93 -2.01
C SER A 24 25.43 -0.09 -2.37
N ASP A 25 25.16 -1.03 -1.45
CA ASP A 25 24.29 -2.16 -1.68
C ASP A 25 22.86 -1.93 -1.18
N ASP A 26 21.93 -2.70 -1.73
CA ASP A 26 20.54 -2.68 -1.29
C ASP A 26 20.42 -3.29 0.11
N VAL A 27 19.74 -2.55 1.00
CA VAL A 27 19.59 -2.90 2.41
C VAL A 27 18.12 -3.24 2.76
N VAL A 28 17.18 -3.07 1.84
CA VAL A 28 15.76 -3.40 2.04
C VAL A 28 15.38 -4.59 1.19
N VAL A 29 14.65 -5.52 1.78
CA VAL A 29 14.09 -6.69 1.09
C VAL A 29 12.61 -6.84 1.39
N THR A 30 11.82 -7.21 0.38
CA THR A 30 10.43 -7.64 0.57
C THR A 30 10.42 -9.15 0.59
N ASN A 31 10.22 -9.73 1.77
CA ASN A 31 10.31 -11.18 1.97
C ASN A 31 9.47 -11.63 3.16
N LYS A 32 9.28 -12.93 3.31
CA LYS A 32 8.76 -13.55 4.53
C LYS A 32 9.80 -13.49 5.66
N ILE A 33 9.34 -13.44 6.90
CA ILE A 33 10.23 -13.36 8.07
C ILE A 33 11.01 -14.66 8.24
N ILE A 34 10.32 -15.80 8.11
CA ILE A 34 10.92 -17.14 8.17
C ILE A 34 10.46 -18.00 7.00
N ASP A 35 11.27 -18.97 6.66
CA ASP A 35 10.96 -20.00 5.66
C ASP A 35 10.00 -21.08 6.21
N GLN A 36 9.52 -21.94 5.30
CA GLN A 36 8.69 -23.09 5.67
C GLN A 36 9.39 -24.04 6.66
N ASN A 37 10.71 -24.05 6.67
CA ASN A 37 11.53 -24.85 7.58
C ASN A 37 11.72 -24.20 8.97
N GLY A 38 11.09 -23.03 9.23
CA GLY A 38 11.26 -22.27 10.46
C GLY A 38 12.60 -21.54 10.59
N THR A 39 13.38 -21.42 9.51
CA THR A 39 14.66 -20.71 9.48
C THR A 39 14.52 -19.32 8.87
N VAL A 40 15.39 -18.40 9.28
CA VAL A 40 15.46 -17.06 8.66
C VAL A 40 16.08 -17.18 7.27
N PRO A 41 15.41 -16.69 6.21
CA PRO A 41 15.98 -16.67 4.86
C PRO A 41 17.34 -15.96 4.82
N ILE A 42 18.28 -16.49 4.05
CA ILE A 42 19.62 -15.90 3.95
C ILE A 42 19.58 -14.46 3.40
N GLU A 43 18.62 -14.18 2.53
CA GLU A 43 18.38 -12.86 1.93
C GLU A 43 17.94 -11.82 2.96
N ASN A 44 17.47 -12.25 4.13
CA ASN A 44 17.04 -11.38 5.22
C ASN A 44 18.20 -10.94 6.13
N GLN A 45 19.38 -11.54 5.99
CA GLN A 45 20.54 -11.22 6.84
C GLN A 45 21.05 -9.81 6.52
N ASN A 46 21.24 -9.01 7.56
CA ASN A 46 21.68 -7.62 7.49
C ASN A 46 20.81 -6.76 6.56
N LYS A 47 19.48 -6.98 6.61
CA LYS A 47 18.49 -6.25 5.81
C LYS A 47 17.36 -5.68 6.68
N VAL A 48 16.70 -4.67 6.17
CA VAL A 48 15.37 -4.24 6.63
C VAL A 48 14.34 -5.04 5.83
N ILE A 49 13.56 -5.85 6.52
CA ILE A 49 12.57 -6.74 5.91
C ILE A 49 11.22 -6.04 5.89
N ILE A 50 10.54 -6.02 4.74
CA ILE A 50 9.14 -5.63 4.61
C ILE A 50 8.33 -6.88 4.34
N THR A 51 7.42 -7.23 5.24
CA THR A 51 6.52 -8.38 5.11
C THR A 51 5.07 -7.93 5.13
N LEU A 52 4.27 -8.37 4.15
CA LEU A 52 2.82 -8.19 4.17
C LEU A 52 2.22 -9.19 5.17
N ILE A 53 1.55 -8.69 6.20
CA ILE A 53 0.97 -9.53 7.27
C ILE A 53 -0.55 -9.63 7.19
N HIS A 54 -1.22 -8.64 6.58
CA HIS A 54 -2.68 -8.64 6.44
C HIS A 54 -3.14 -7.75 5.29
N VAL A 55 -4.29 -8.07 4.72
CA VAL A 55 -4.97 -7.30 3.65
C VAL A 55 -6.44 -7.15 4.02
N GLU A 56 -6.93 -5.92 3.98
CA GLU A 56 -8.34 -5.59 4.12
C GLU A 56 -8.82 -4.79 2.92
N GLN A 57 -10.04 -5.04 2.49
CA GLN A 57 -10.72 -4.17 1.54
C GLN A 57 -11.39 -3.03 2.32
N GLU A 58 -11.15 -1.78 1.92
CA GLU A 58 -11.83 -0.64 2.53
C GLU A 58 -13.29 -0.62 2.08
N THR A 59 -14.20 -0.86 3.03
CA THR A 59 -15.65 -0.96 2.77
C THR A 59 -16.35 0.39 2.71
N VAL A 60 -15.67 1.49 3.07
CA VAL A 60 -16.22 2.85 2.93
C VAL A 60 -16.34 3.15 1.44
N LYS A 61 -17.46 2.73 0.86
CA LYS A 61 -17.81 3.09 -0.50
C LYS A 61 -17.98 4.60 -0.55
N SER A 62 -17.18 5.25 -1.40
CA SER A 62 -17.48 6.64 -1.77
C SER A 62 -18.91 6.65 -2.35
N PHE A 63 -19.87 7.25 -1.64
CA PHE A 63 -21.24 7.39 -2.08
C PHE A 63 -21.36 8.23 -3.38
N TYR A 64 -20.30 8.87 -3.79
CA TYR A 64 -20.24 9.65 -5.00
C TYR A 64 -19.79 8.77 -6.16
N ARG A 65 -20.76 8.16 -6.87
CA ARG A 65 -20.55 7.75 -8.26
C ARG A 65 -20.14 9.01 -9.02
N LYS A 66 -18.93 9.05 -9.50
CA LYS A 66 -18.49 10.11 -10.42
C LYS A 66 -19.09 9.79 -11.80
N ASN A 67 -20.37 10.08 -11.96
CA ASN A 67 -20.95 10.15 -13.29
C ASN A 67 -20.38 11.40 -13.95
N LYS A 68 -19.45 11.22 -14.88
CA LYS A 68 -18.95 12.33 -15.67
C LYS A 68 -19.86 12.50 -16.86
N GLN A 69 -20.57 13.64 -16.94
CA GLN A 69 -21.34 13.99 -18.11
C GLN A 69 -20.36 14.25 -19.27
N LEU A 70 -20.51 13.54 -20.36
CA LEU A 70 -19.78 13.74 -21.60
C LEU A 70 -20.40 14.91 -22.37
N ASN A 71 -19.63 15.52 -23.28
CA ASN A 71 -20.05 16.67 -24.09
C ASN A 71 -21.25 16.37 -25.02
N ASP A 72 -21.57 15.09 -25.22
CA ASP A 72 -22.71 14.59 -26.03
C ASP A 72 -23.98 14.32 -25.22
N GLY A 73 -23.98 14.67 -23.90
CA GLY A 73 -25.11 14.46 -23.01
C GLY A 73 -25.18 13.06 -22.38
N ASN A 74 -24.32 12.16 -22.75
CA ASN A 74 -24.21 10.83 -22.16
C ASN A 74 -23.45 10.87 -20.84
N TYR A 75 -23.68 9.87 -19.97
CA TYR A 75 -22.98 9.71 -18.70
C TYR A 75 -21.99 8.56 -18.79
N GLU A 76 -20.73 8.82 -18.47
CA GLU A 76 -19.72 7.80 -18.32
C GLU A 76 -19.79 7.24 -16.89
N ASN A 77 -20.16 5.96 -16.77
CA ASN A 77 -20.16 5.26 -15.48
C ASN A 77 -18.79 4.64 -15.23
N LYS A 78 -17.90 5.38 -14.53
CA LYS A 78 -16.59 4.84 -14.15
C LYS A 78 -16.74 3.93 -12.94
N PRO A 79 -16.16 2.72 -12.98
CA PRO A 79 -16.06 1.89 -11.79
C PRO A 79 -15.37 2.68 -10.67
N LEU A 80 -15.80 2.43 -9.42
CA LEU A 80 -15.21 3.09 -8.25
C LEU A 80 -13.77 2.59 -8.07
N ASP A 81 -12.88 3.52 -7.71
CA ASP A 81 -11.52 3.17 -7.32
C ASP A 81 -11.56 2.15 -6.17
N GLU A 82 -10.93 1.00 -6.36
CA GLU A 82 -10.79 0.02 -5.30
C GLU A 82 -9.73 0.49 -4.30
N ARG A 83 -10.03 0.32 -3.02
CA ARG A 83 -9.15 0.69 -1.93
C ARG A 83 -8.86 -0.52 -1.06
N TYR A 84 -7.59 -0.73 -0.78
CA TYR A 84 -7.12 -1.80 0.09
C TYR A 84 -6.22 -1.25 1.18
N ASN A 85 -6.37 -1.77 2.38
CA ASN A 85 -5.46 -1.54 3.49
C ASN A 85 -4.51 -2.75 3.56
N LEU A 86 -3.24 -2.49 3.37
CA LEU A 86 -2.17 -3.49 3.45
C LEU A 86 -1.37 -3.25 4.74
N TYR A 87 -1.32 -4.24 5.60
CA TYR A 87 -0.55 -4.14 6.85
C TYR A 87 0.83 -4.69 6.63
N LEU A 88 1.82 -3.84 6.81
CA LEU A 88 3.24 -4.12 6.56
C LEU A 88 3.99 -4.20 7.88
N LEU A 89 4.54 -5.36 8.20
CA LEU A 89 5.54 -5.49 9.24
C LEU A 89 6.89 -5.10 8.66
N VAL A 90 7.57 -4.11 9.27
CA VAL A 90 8.92 -3.69 8.90
C VAL A 90 9.87 -4.01 10.03
N ALA A 91 10.77 -4.95 9.81
CA ALA A 91 11.69 -5.50 10.80
C ALA A 91 13.12 -5.45 10.29
N PRO A 92 13.98 -4.56 10.83
CA PRO A 92 15.40 -4.60 10.59
C PRO A 92 16.02 -5.84 11.26
N ASN A 93 16.78 -6.62 10.50
CA ASN A 93 17.42 -7.85 10.94
C ASN A 93 18.95 -7.76 10.73
N PHE A 94 19.64 -7.15 11.68
CA PHE A 94 21.09 -7.00 11.67
C PHE A 94 21.73 -7.81 12.78
N GLU A 95 22.93 -8.29 12.54
CA GLU A 95 23.70 -9.05 13.54
C GLU A 95 23.98 -8.19 14.80
N GLN A 96 24.29 -6.92 14.60
CA GLN A 96 24.51 -5.98 15.69
C GLN A 96 23.20 -5.29 16.08
N TYR A 97 22.80 -5.41 17.33
CA TYR A 97 21.56 -4.83 17.85
C TYR A 97 21.47 -3.31 17.67
N ASN A 98 22.61 -2.60 17.83
CA ASN A 98 22.67 -1.15 17.63
C ASN A 98 22.36 -0.77 16.18
N GLU A 99 22.81 -1.56 15.20
CA GLU A 99 22.46 -1.34 13.79
C GLU A 99 20.96 -1.60 13.56
N THR A 100 20.40 -2.65 14.16
CA THR A 100 18.94 -2.90 14.12
C THR A 100 18.15 -1.66 14.57
N LEU A 101 18.51 -1.06 15.72
CA LEU A 101 17.81 0.13 16.23
C LEU A 101 18.03 1.36 15.35
N LYS A 102 19.24 1.53 14.82
CA LYS A 102 19.58 2.64 13.91
C LYS A 102 18.75 2.58 12.62
N PHE A 103 18.65 1.39 12.01
CA PHE A 103 17.83 1.22 10.81
C PHE A 103 16.33 1.29 11.10
N LEU A 104 15.87 0.82 12.27
CA LEU A 104 14.48 0.97 12.71
C LEU A 104 14.10 2.46 12.82
N ASN A 105 14.94 3.25 13.51
CA ASN A 105 14.71 4.69 13.64
C ASN A 105 14.68 5.40 12.27
N ALA A 106 15.60 5.06 11.37
CA ALA A 106 15.62 5.64 10.03
C ALA A 106 14.38 5.23 9.19
N THR A 107 13.91 4.00 9.36
CA THR A 107 12.67 3.53 8.73
C THR A 107 11.45 4.32 9.22
N ILE A 108 11.34 4.54 10.53
CA ILE A 108 10.26 5.37 11.10
C ILE A 108 10.33 6.79 10.54
N GLN A 109 11.52 7.38 10.50
CA GLN A 109 11.71 8.70 9.91
C GLN A 109 11.31 8.76 8.43
N PHE A 110 11.63 7.72 7.65
CA PHE A 110 11.21 7.64 6.25
C PHE A 110 9.69 7.75 6.10
N PHE A 111 8.93 6.95 6.83
CA PHE A 111 7.47 6.96 6.75
C PHE A 111 6.83 8.22 7.33
N GLN A 112 7.47 8.87 8.31
CA GLN A 112 7.02 10.18 8.79
C GLN A 112 7.16 11.27 7.72
N ILE A 113 8.25 11.25 6.96
CA ILE A 113 8.50 12.22 5.89
C ILE A 113 7.65 11.90 4.66
N ASN A 114 7.48 10.62 4.34
CA ASN A 114 6.82 10.13 3.14
C ASN A 114 5.48 9.46 3.49
N GLY A 115 4.66 10.13 4.32
CA GLY A 115 3.35 9.61 4.72
C GLY A 115 2.38 9.43 3.55
N VAL A 116 2.62 10.10 2.43
CA VAL A 116 1.85 9.99 1.19
C VAL A 116 2.80 9.94 0.01
N LEU A 117 2.60 8.96 -0.86
CA LEU A 117 3.30 8.83 -2.15
C LEU A 117 2.25 8.79 -3.26
N ASP A 118 2.26 9.79 -4.13
CA ASP A 118 1.40 9.92 -5.30
C ASP A 118 2.20 10.43 -6.52
N ALA A 119 1.52 10.70 -7.62
CA ALA A 119 2.17 11.20 -8.85
C ALA A 119 2.82 12.58 -8.67
N ASN A 120 2.38 13.38 -7.69
CA ASN A 120 2.94 14.70 -7.40
C ASN A 120 4.22 14.58 -6.55
N THR A 121 4.25 13.63 -5.64
CA THR A 121 5.38 13.40 -4.72
C THR A 121 6.43 12.47 -5.32
N SER A 122 6.05 11.62 -6.27
CA SER A 122 6.95 10.67 -6.91
C SER A 122 6.56 10.39 -8.38
N SER A 123 7.39 10.85 -9.30
CA SER A 123 7.24 10.58 -10.74
C SER A 123 7.37 9.08 -11.10
N LYS A 124 7.77 8.24 -10.16
CA LYS A 124 8.03 6.80 -10.35
C LYS A 124 6.94 5.89 -9.80
N ILE A 125 5.78 6.46 -9.37
CA ILE A 125 4.67 5.64 -8.89
C ILE A 125 4.20 4.68 -10.01
N PRO A 126 3.96 3.40 -9.71
CA PRO A 126 3.58 2.42 -10.73
C PRO A 126 2.24 2.75 -11.38
N LYS A 127 2.13 2.52 -12.69
CA LYS A 127 0.85 2.64 -13.40
C LYS A 127 -0.23 1.78 -12.74
N GLY A 128 -1.43 2.35 -12.58
CA GLY A 128 -2.57 1.72 -11.95
C GLY A 128 -2.63 1.93 -10.42
N ILE A 129 -1.66 2.61 -9.84
CA ILE A 129 -1.68 3.06 -8.44
C ILE A 129 -1.78 4.58 -8.46
N SER A 130 -2.85 5.15 -7.89
CA SER A 130 -3.00 6.59 -7.82
C SER A 130 -2.29 7.18 -6.61
N ARG A 131 -2.32 6.45 -5.48
CA ARG A 131 -1.82 6.94 -4.21
C ARG A 131 -1.53 5.81 -3.24
N LEU A 132 -0.46 5.95 -2.45
CA LEU A 132 -0.14 5.15 -1.28
C LEU A 132 -0.09 6.08 -0.07
N GLU A 133 -0.83 5.75 0.98
CA GLU A 133 -0.79 6.47 2.26
C GLU A 133 -0.29 5.54 3.34
N PHE A 134 0.65 6.01 4.16
CA PHE A 134 1.23 5.23 5.24
C PHE A 134 0.82 5.80 6.59
N GLU A 135 0.20 4.97 7.41
CA GLU A 135 -0.19 5.29 8.77
C GLU A 135 0.50 4.31 9.72
N PHE A 136 1.13 4.85 10.77
CA PHE A 136 1.71 4.02 11.82
C PHE A 136 0.59 3.28 12.56
N GLU A 137 0.63 1.96 12.55
CA GLU A 137 -0.35 1.14 13.24
C GLU A 137 -0.04 1.15 14.74
N LYS A 138 -0.90 1.79 15.52
CA LYS A 138 -0.70 1.96 16.96
C LYS A 138 -0.98 0.71 17.76
N GLY A 139 -1.75 -0.25 17.21
CA GLY A 139 -2.11 -1.52 17.82
C GLY A 139 -2.46 -1.45 19.31
N ASP A 140 -3.00 -2.53 19.86
CA ASP A 140 -3.29 -2.66 21.30
C ASP A 140 -2.01 -2.96 22.13
N GLY A 141 -0.86 -2.48 21.66
CA GLY A 141 0.39 -2.52 22.37
C GLY A 141 1.16 -3.84 22.30
N TYR A 142 1.92 -4.13 23.36
CA TYR A 142 2.85 -5.26 23.45
C TYR A 142 2.21 -6.64 23.14
N LEU A 143 0.98 -6.87 23.60
CA LEU A 143 0.32 -8.16 23.44
C LEU A 143 0.05 -8.49 21.95
N GLN A 144 -0.34 -7.50 21.16
CA GLN A 144 -0.57 -7.70 19.73
C GLN A 144 0.72 -8.05 18.99
N MET A 145 1.82 -7.36 19.30
CA MET A 145 3.13 -7.67 18.72
C MET A 145 3.62 -9.05 19.14
N HIS A 146 3.44 -9.43 20.41
CA HIS A 146 3.80 -10.76 20.90
C HIS A 146 3.03 -11.85 20.16
N ASN A 147 1.72 -11.68 20.01
CA ASN A 147 0.86 -12.63 19.29
C ASN A 147 1.25 -12.74 17.82
N LEU A 148 1.57 -11.62 17.17
CA LEU A 148 2.01 -11.59 15.78
C LEU A 148 3.31 -12.39 15.60
N TRP A 149 4.34 -12.13 16.41
CA TRP A 149 5.62 -12.82 16.31
C TRP A 149 5.48 -14.31 16.62
N SER A 150 4.63 -14.66 17.58
CA SER A 150 4.30 -16.07 17.90
C SER A 150 3.58 -16.75 16.73
N ALA A 151 2.62 -16.07 16.10
CA ALA A 151 1.88 -16.60 14.95
C ALA A 151 2.79 -16.76 13.71
N LEU A 152 3.78 -15.90 13.54
CA LEU A 152 4.79 -16.02 12.50
C LEU A 152 5.78 -17.17 12.77
N GLY A 153 5.83 -17.69 14.01
CA GLY A 153 6.78 -18.73 14.43
C GLY A 153 8.23 -18.23 14.49
N ALA A 154 8.43 -16.93 14.58
CA ALA A 154 9.75 -16.29 14.58
C ALA A 154 10.11 -15.75 15.96
N LYS A 155 11.42 -15.68 16.24
CA LYS A 155 11.90 -14.96 17.43
C LYS A 155 11.60 -13.47 17.29
N TYR A 156 11.15 -12.85 18.38
CA TYR A 156 10.87 -11.42 18.43
C TYR A 156 12.07 -10.58 17.98
N GLN A 157 11.77 -9.60 17.14
CA GLN A 157 12.72 -8.56 16.72
C GLN A 157 12.08 -7.18 16.84
N PRO A 158 12.87 -6.12 17.14
CA PRO A 158 12.38 -4.75 17.09
C PRO A 158 11.79 -4.44 15.72
N SER A 159 10.51 -4.05 15.68
CA SER A 159 9.79 -3.87 14.44
C SER A 159 8.66 -2.86 14.59
N VAL A 160 8.15 -2.39 13.46
CA VAL A 160 7.00 -1.51 13.38
C VAL A 160 5.99 -2.03 12.36
N ILE A 161 4.72 -1.73 12.58
CA ILE A 161 3.66 -2.03 11.63
C ILE A 161 3.17 -0.73 11.02
N TYR A 162 3.05 -0.72 9.69
CA TYR A 162 2.42 0.34 8.94
C TYR A 162 1.20 -0.19 8.20
N LYS A 163 0.12 0.53 8.30
CA LYS A 163 -1.04 0.38 7.43
C LYS A 163 -0.79 1.22 6.18
N MET A 164 -0.65 0.56 5.05
CA MET A 164 -0.52 1.20 3.75
C MET A 164 -1.87 1.16 3.04
N ARG A 165 -2.52 2.31 2.91
CA ARG A 165 -3.72 2.44 2.11
C ARG A 165 -3.33 2.54 0.64
N LEU A 166 -3.76 1.55 -0.14
CA LEU A 166 -3.52 1.45 -1.57
C LEU A 166 -4.77 1.89 -2.32
N VAL A 167 -4.70 3.02 -3.01
CA VAL A 167 -5.76 3.48 -3.92
C VAL A 167 -5.38 3.10 -5.35
N THR A 168 -6.17 2.22 -5.95
CA THR A 168 -5.97 1.78 -7.34
C THR A 168 -6.90 2.56 -8.25
N ILE A 169 -6.41 2.91 -9.44
CA ILE A 169 -7.27 3.35 -10.54
C ILE A 169 -7.70 2.08 -11.26
N VAL A 170 -8.99 1.82 -11.33
CA VAL A 170 -9.51 0.77 -12.21
C VAL A 170 -9.20 1.20 -13.64
N SER A 171 -8.60 0.30 -14.43
CA SER A 171 -8.29 0.56 -15.84
C SER A 171 -9.53 1.10 -16.57
N ASP A 172 -9.31 1.94 -17.56
CA ASP A 172 -10.34 2.61 -18.39
C ASP A 172 -11.28 1.65 -19.16
N GLU A 173 -11.67 0.53 -18.59
CA GLU A 173 -12.73 -0.32 -19.09
C GLU A 173 -14.06 0.39 -18.80
N ILE A 174 -14.59 1.04 -19.82
CA ILE A 174 -15.94 1.61 -19.85
C ILE A 174 -16.91 0.44 -19.79
N ASN A 175 -17.49 0.17 -18.62
CA ASN A 175 -18.39 -0.98 -18.44
C ASN A 175 -19.80 -0.75 -18.98
N ALA A 176 -20.25 0.50 -19.22
CA ALA A 176 -21.49 0.83 -19.87
C ALA A 176 -21.58 2.32 -20.24
N PHE A 177 -22.17 2.61 -21.41
CA PHE A 177 -22.69 3.94 -21.73
C PHE A 177 -24.18 3.92 -21.41
N GLU A 178 -24.65 4.79 -20.52
CA GLU A 178 -26.09 5.05 -20.36
C GLU A 178 -26.45 6.25 -21.25
N SER A 179 -27.30 6.02 -22.24
CA SER A 179 -27.85 7.10 -23.07
C SER A 179 -28.88 7.90 -22.25
N SER A 180 -28.83 9.23 -22.37
CA SER A 180 -29.85 10.09 -21.79
C SER A 180 -31.22 9.76 -22.42
N VAL A 181 -32.21 9.57 -21.56
CA VAL A 181 -33.60 9.41 -22.05
C VAL A 181 -34.06 10.76 -22.61
N ASN A 182 -33.97 10.91 -23.94
CA ASN A 182 -34.54 12.04 -24.62
C ASN A 182 -35.99 11.71 -24.98
N VAL A 183 -36.91 12.44 -24.34
CA VAL A 183 -38.32 12.68 -24.74
C VAL A 183 -39.32 11.58 -24.45
N THR A 184 -40.14 11.80 -23.47
CA THR A 184 -41.54 11.36 -23.45
C THR A 184 -42.33 12.17 -24.46
N SER A 185 -42.67 11.59 -25.62
CA SER A 185 -43.69 12.19 -26.50
C SER A 185 -45.06 11.94 -25.86
N ASN A 186 -45.66 12.96 -25.27
CA ASN A 186 -47.09 12.96 -24.96
C ASN A 186 -47.85 12.97 -26.29
N ARG A 187 -48.39 11.81 -26.70
CA ARG A 187 -49.49 11.79 -27.67
C ARG A 187 -50.73 12.18 -26.91
N THR A 188 -51.19 13.41 -27.08
CA THR A 188 -52.58 13.80 -26.86
C THR A 188 -53.40 13.04 -27.89
N ILE A 189 -54.30 12.18 -27.42
CA ILE A 189 -55.38 11.60 -28.21
C ILE A 189 -56.49 12.67 -28.17
N ASP A 190 -56.64 13.40 -29.24
CA ASP A 190 -57.86 14.22 -29.44
C ASP A 190 -58.99 13.29 -29.85
N ASP A 191 -60.10 13.32 -29.11
CA ASP A 191 -61.43 12.73 -29.43
C ASP A 191 -62.19 13.56 -30.48
#